data_ede65b45fab27ca5c809a859e1b10661
#
_entry.id   ede65b45fab27ca5c809a859e1b10661
#
_cell.length_a   1.000
_cell.length_b   1.000
_cell.length_c   1.000
_cell.angle_alpha   90.00
_cell.angle_beta   90.00
_cell.angle_gamma   90.00
#
_symmetry.space_group_name_H-M   'P 1'
#
loop_
_entity.id
_entity.type
_entity.pdbx_description
1 polymer ?
#
loop_
_entity_poly.entity_id
_entity_poly.type
_entity_poly.pdbx_seq_one_letter_code
_entity_poly.pdbx_strand_id
1 'polypeptide(L)'
;YIINTLSVWAIPLFILSIVFYGYYKKVKLYESFTEGAREGFTTAVAVIPYLVAMLVAIGMFRASGAMDVLTKIISPFARLIGMPPELVPMAIMRPLSGAGAQGIMVEVFKTYGPDSFMGRVAATMMGATETTFYVLAVYFGSVGVKNTRHALPAGLLADLVGFVGA
;
A
#
# COMPACT_ATOMS: atom_id res chain seq x y z
N TYR A 1 -8.36 2.36 -24.89
CA TYR A 1 -7.09 2.50 -25.63
C TYR A 1 -6.27 3.69 -25.12
N ILE A 2 -6.81 4.93 -25.10
CA ILE A 2 -6.08 6.15 -24.71
C ILE A 2 -5.55 6.07 -23.28
N ILE A 3 -6.38 5.64 -22.32
CA ILE A 3 -5.98 5.51 -20.89
C ILE A 3 -4.83 4.50 -20.74
N ASN A 4 -4.89 3.38 -21.44
CA ASN A 4 -3.84 2.36 -21.40
C ASN A 4 -2.51 2.88 -21.98
N THR A 5 -2.56 3.61 -23.09
CA THR A 5 -1.37 4.23 -23.69
C THR A 5 -0.78 5.30 -22.75
N LEU A 6 -1.61 6.15 -22.16
CA LEU A 6 -1.17 7.14 -21.18
C LEU A 6 -0.54 6.49 -19.94
N SER A 7 -1.13 5.41 -19.40
CA SER A 7 -0.56 4.67 -18.28
C SER A 7 0.83 4.10 -18.56
N VAL A 8 1.03 3.51 -19.74
CA VAL A 8 2.32 2.91 -20.12
C VAL A 8 3.41 3.98 -20.28
N TRP A 9 3.03 5.14 -20.86
CA TRP A 9 3.99 6.22 -21.14
C TRP A 9 4.20 7.21 -19.98
N ALA A 10 3.34 7.18 -18.96
CA ALA A 10 3.38 8.15 -17.85
C ALA A 10 4.75 8.16 -17.13
N ILE A 11 5.25 6.98 -16.71
CA ILE A 11 6.53 6.87 -16.00
C ILE A 11 7.71 7.23 -16.89
N PRO A 12 7.87 6.67 -18.12
CA PRO A 12 8.93 7.07 -19.03
C PRO A 12 8.96 8.57 -19.33
N LEU A 13 7.80 9.17 -19.61
CA LEU A 13 7.70 10.60 -19.88
C LEU A 13 8.06 11.46 -18.67
N PHE A 14 7.65 11.03 -17.47
CA PHE A 14 8.00 11.73 -16.25
C PHE A 14 9.51 11.71 -16.01
N ILE A 15 10.18 10.56 -16.16
CA ILE A 15 11.64 10.44 -16.03
C ILE A 15 12.33 11.32 -17.09
N LEU A 16 11.92 11.23 -18.34
CA LEU A 16 12.46 12.06 -19.41
C LEU A 16 12.31 13.55 -19.13
N SER A 17 11.14 13.99 -18.64
CA SER A 17 10.90 15.41 -18.30
C SER A 17 11.87 15.93 -17.24
N ILE A 18 12.18 15.12 -16.22
CA ILE A 18 13.15 15.47 -15.17
C ILE A 18 14.55 15.63 -15.77
N VAL A 19 14.98 14.67 -16.61
CA VAL A 19 16.29 14.69 -17.23
C VAL A 19 16.43 15.89 -18.19
N PHE A 20 15.44 16.13 -19.05
CA PHE A 20 15.41 17.29 -19.94
C PHE A 20 15.44 18.62 -19.19
N TYR A 21 14.63 18.73 -18.14
CA TYR A 21 14.60 19.95 -17.32
C TYR A 21 15.96 20.18 -16.64
N GLY A 22 16.57 19.15 -16.08
CA GLY A 22 17.90 19.20 -15.50
C GLY A 22 18.96 19.62 -16.52
N TYR A 23 18.91 19.05 -17.73
CA TYR A 23 19.79 19.44 -18.83
C TYR A 23 19.62 20.92 -19.24
N TYR A 24 18.36 21.35 -19.38
CA TYR A 24 18.03 22.73 -19.69
C TYR A 24 18.56 23.71 -18.62
N LYS A 25 18.48 23.31 -17.34
CA LYS A 25 19.00 24.10 -16.20
C LYS A 25 20.51 23.95 -16.00
N LYS A 26 21.22 23.24 -16.90
CA LYS A 26 22.66 22.99 -16.82
C LYS A 26 23.09 22.32 -15.49
N VAL A 27 22.22 21.49 -14.91
CA VAL A 27 22.53 20.69 -13.74
C VAL A 27 23.48 19.56 -14.18
N LYS A 28 24.46 19.25 -13.35
CA LYS A 28 25.35 18.10 -13.54
C LYS A 28 24.58 16.82 -13.23
N LEU A 29 23.89 16.28 -14.22
CA LEU A 29 22.94 15.18 -14.08
C LEU A 29 23.52 13.95 -13.40
N TYR A 30 24.73 13.55 -13.80
CA TYR A 30 25.37 12.36 -13.23
C TYR A 30 25.71 12.54 -11.76
N GLU A 31 26.33 13.68 -11.41
CA GLU A 31 26.69 13.98 -10.02
C GLU A 31 25.45 14.10 -9.13
N SER A 32 24.43 14.82 -9.60
CA SER A 32 23.15 14.94 -8.86
C SER A 32 22.43 13.60 -8.71
N PHE A 33 22.49 12.74 -9.73
CA PHE A 33 21.94 11.39 -9.66
C PHE A 33 22.68 10.53 -8.63
N THR A 34 24.01 10.54 -8.65
CA THR A 34 24.82 9.72 -7.73
C THR A 34 24.70 10.22 -6.28
N GLU A 35 24.58 11.52 -6.07
CA GLU A 35 24.33 12.10 -4.75
C GLU A 35 22.95 11.68 -4.23
N GLY A 36 21.89 11.84 -5.03
CA GLY A 36 20.55 11.38 -4.69
C GLY A 36 20.46 9.87 -4.45
N ALA A 37 21.18 9.06 -5.23
CA ALA A 37 21.26 7.62 -5.02
C ALA A 37 21.93 7.27 -3.68
N ARG A 38 22.97 7.99 -3.29
CA ARG A 38 23.63 7.83 -1.98
C ARG A 38 22.71 8.18 -0.81
N GLU A 39 21.98 9.28 -0.91
CA GLU A 39 20.97 9.67 0.10
C GLU A 39 19.86 8.65 0.18
N GLY A 40 19.36 8.18 -0.98
CA GLY A 40 18.33 7.13 -1.07
C GLY A 40 18.77 5.82 -0.42
N PHE A 41 20.05 5.41 -0.61
CA PHE A 41 20.60 4.23 0.06
C PHE A 41 20.63 4.40 1.58
N THR A 42 21.05 5.55 2.07
CA THR A 42 21.07 5.85 3.51
C THR A 42 19.66 5.78 4.10
N THR A 43 18.69 6.34 3.40
CA THR A 43 17.28 6.28 3.79
C THR A 43 16.76 4.84 3.79
N ALA A 44 17.10 4.05 2.77
CA ALA A 44 16.70 2.64 2.70
C ALA A 44 17.24 1.83 3.90
N VAL A 45 18.50 2.01 4.26
CA VAL A 45 19.10 1.35 5.44
C VAL A 45 18.41 1.78 6.74
N ALA A 46 18.08 3.05 6.89
CA ALA A 46 17.37 3.56 8.08
C ALA A 46 15.95 2.97 8.23
N VAL A 47 15.31 2.58 7.14
CA VAL A 47 13.96 2.00 7.12
C VAL A 47 13.96 0.51 7.48
N ILE A 48 15.03 -0.25 7.18
CA ILE A 48 15.10 -1.72 7.37
C ILE A 48 14.66 -2.18 8.77
N PRO A 49 15.13 -1.62 9.90
CA PRO A 49 14.72 -2.09 11.23
C PRO A 49 13.21 -2.00 11.46
N TYR A 50 12.58 -0.93 10.98
CA TYR A 50 11.12 -0.73 11.10
C TYR A 50 10.34 -1.69 10.22
N LEU A 51 10.86 -2.02 9.01
CA LEU A 51 10.32 -3.06 8.15
C LEU A 51 10.33 -4.42 8.84
N VAL A 52 11.45 -4.81 9.40
CA VAL A 52 11.59 -6.10 10.11
C VAL A 52 10.64 -6.17 11.28
N ALA A 53 10.60 -5.13 12.13
CA ALA A 53 9.69 -5.08 13.28
C ALA A 53 8.22 -5.21 12.85
N MET A 54 7.81 -4.51 11.80
CA MET A 54 6.44 -4.57 11.29
C MET A 54 6.10 -5.94 10.70
N LEU A 55 6.99 -6.55 9.92
CA LEU A 55 6.78 -7.89 9.37
C LEU A 55 6.66 -8.96 10.46
N VAL A 56 7.47 -8.88 11.52
CA VAL A 56 7.38 -9.76 12.69
C VAL A 56 6.05 -9.57 13.41
N ALA A 57 5.62 -8.32 13.66
CA ALA A 57 4.34 -8.03 14.31
C ALA A 57 3.15 -8.59 13.52
N ILE A 58 3.13 -8.41 12.20
CA ILE A 58 2.09 -8.96 11.32
C ILE A 58 2.12 -10.49 11.32
N GLY A 59 3.32 -11.09 11.27
CA GLY A 59 3.49 -12.54 11.38
C GLY A 59 2.91 -13.10 12.67
N MET A 60 3.20 -12.48 13.80
CA MET A 60 2.64 -12.83 15.10
C MET A 60 1.11 -12.68 15.15
N PHE A 61 0.58 -11.58 14.60
CA PHE A 61 -0.86 -11.32 14.53
C PHE A 61 -1.61 -12.40 13.73
N ARG A 62 -1.04 -12.86 12.61
CA ARG A 62 -1.60 -13.96 11.82
C ARG A 62 -1.48 -15.30 12.54
N ALA A 63 -0.30 -15.61 13.08
CA ALA A 63 -0.03 -16.89 13.75
C ALA A 63 -0.85 -17.08 15.04
N SER A 64 -1.22 -16.00 15.72
CA SER A 64 -2.05 -16.04 16.94
C SER A 64 -3.54 -16.34 16.68
N GLY A 65 -4.00 -16.38 15.42
CA GLY A 65 -5.43 -16.49 15.09
C GLY A 65 -6.23 -15.20 15.30
N ALA A 66 -5.57 -14.09 15.65
CA ALA A 66 -6.23 -12.80 15.87
C ALA A 66 -6.92 -12.28 14.60
N MET A 67 -6.38 -12.61 13.42
CA MET A 67 -7.00 -12.30 12.13
C MET A 67 -8.40 -12.93 12.00
N ASP A 68 -8.56 -14.18 12.38
CA ASP A 68 -9.84 -14.91 12.28
C ASP A 68 -10.87 -14.34 13.24
N VAL A 69 -10.43 -14.00 14.46
CA VAL A 69 -11.29 -13.36 15.47
C VAL A 69 -11.76 -11.99 14.96
N LEU A 70 -10.86 -11.17 14.44
CA LEU A 70 -11.16 -9.84 13.93
C LEU A 70 -12.09 -9.92 12.71
N THR A 71 -11.87 -10.87 11.81
CA THR A 71 -12.74 -11.13 10.67
C THR A 71 -14.16 -11.47 11.12
N LYS A 72 -14.33 -12.34 12.13
CA LYS A 72 -15.65 -12.69 12.67
C LYS A 72 -16.38 -11.48 13.27
N ILE A 73 -15.67 -10.59 13.95
CA ILE A 73 -16.22 -9.37 14.55
C ILE A 73 -16.63 -8.37 13.47
N ILE A 74 -15.83 -8.19 12.43
CA ILE A 74 -16.04 -7.16 11.39
C ILE A 74 -17.06 -7.61 10.33
N SER A 75 -17.14 -8.91 10.02
CA SER A 75 -18.04 -9.45 8.97
C SER A 75 -19.50 -8.98 9.05
N PRO A 76 -20.18 -8.92 10.22
CA PRO A 76 -21.54 -8.43 10.28
C PRO A 76 -21.67 -6.94 9.88
N PHE A 77 -20.67 -6.11 10.23
CA PHE A 77 -20.65 -4.69 9.84
C PHE A 77 -20.32 -4.52 8.36
N ALA A 78 -19.41 -5.35 7.83
CA ALA A 78 -19.07 -5.35 6.41
C ALA A 78 -20.29 -5.66 5.52
N ARG A 79 -21.15 -6.59 5.94
CA ARG A 79 -22.42 -6.90 5.25
C ARG A 79 -23.37 -5.70 5.18
N LEU A 80 -23.40 -4.83 6.19
CA LEU A 80 -24.24 -3.63 6.19
C LEU A 80 -23.87 -2.63 5.09
N ILE A 81 -22.59 -2.58 4.69
CA ILE A 81 -22.10 -1.74 3.58
C ILE A 81 -22.03 -2.49 2.25
N GLY A 82 -22.58 -3.71 2.19
CA GLY A 82 -22.59 -4.52 0.96
C GLY A 82 -21.28 -5.24 0.65
N MET A 83 -20.27 -5.20 1.53
CA MET A 83 -19.00 -5.88 1.33
C MET A 83 -19.17 -7.39 1.51
N PRO A 84 -18.75 -8.21 0.52
CA PRO A 84 -18.74 -9.66 0.65
C PRO A 84 -17.85 -10.11 1.83
N PRO A 85 -18.31 -11.05 2.68
CA PRO A 85 -17.55 -11.53 3.83
C PRO A 85 -16.17 -12.10 3.46
N GLU A 86 -16.03 -12.64 2.27
CA GLU A 86 -14.80 -13.23 1.73
C GLU A 86 -13.70 -12.17 1.53
N LEU A 87 -14.07 -10.90 1.38
CA LEU A 87 -13.12 -9.79 1.22
C LEU A 87 -12.75 -9.11 2.54
N VAL A 88 -13.44 -9.44 3.64
CA VAL A 88 -13.15 -8.86 4.97
C VAL A 88 -11.71 -9.15 5.42
N PRO A 89 -11.14 -10.35 5.26
CA PRO A 89 -9.73 -10.60 5.58
C PRO A 89 -8.77 -9.69 4.81
N MET A 90 -9.10 -9.39 3.56
CA MET A 90 -8.31 -8.47 2.73
C MET A 90 -8.42 -7.02 3.26
N ALA A 91 -9.61 -6.56 3.60
CA ALA A 91 -9.84 -5.23 4.16
C ALA A 91 -9.09 -5.01 5.49
N ILE A 92 -9.01 -6.05 6.33
CA ILE A 92 -8.25 -6.02 7.58
C ILE A 92 -6.74 -6.03 7.30
N MET A 93 -6.30 -6.87 6.38
CA MET A 93 -4.87 -7.03 6.07
C MET A 93 -4.30 -5.82 5.34
N ARG A 94 -5.11 -5.14 4.54
CA ARG A 94 -4.63 -4.06 3.67
C ARG A 94 -3.94 -2.91 4.42
N PRO A 95 -4.51 -2.33 5.48
CA PRO A 95 -3.82 -1.33 6.28
C PRO A 95 -2.55 -1.83 6.98
N LEU A 96 -2.45 -3.14 7.22
CA LEU A 96 -1.35 -3.78 7.94
C LEU A 96 -0.20 -4.18 7.02
N SER A 97 -0.51 -4.81 5.87
CA SER A 97 0.50 -5.41 4.98
C SER A 97 0.05 -5.46 3.53
N GLY A 98 0.78 -4.75 2.66
CA GLY A 98 0.56 -4.81 1.22
C GLY A 98 0.78 -6.23 0.65
N ALA A 99 1.89 -6.88 1.01
CA ALA A 99 2.19 -8.25 0.58
C ALA A 99 1.16 -9.26 1.11
N GLY A 100 0.71 -9.09 2.37
CA GLY A 100 -0.34 -9.93 2.95
C GLY A 100 -1.68 -9.77 2.24
N ALA A 101 -2.09 -8.53 1.96
CA ALA A 101 -3.30 -8.24 1.20
C ALA A 101 -3.22 -8.76 -0.24
N GLN A 102 -2.05 -8.62 -0.89
CA GLN A 102 -1.81 -9.17 -2.23
C GLN A 102 -1.94 -10.71 -2.24
N GLY A 103 -1.44 -11.39 -1.21
CA GLY A 103 -1.60 -12.84 -1.07
C GLY A 103 -3.08 -13.23 -1.02
N ILE A 104 -3.90 -12.52 -0.22
CA ILE A 104 -5.34 -12.76 -0.13
C ILE A 104 -6.02 -12.45 -1.47
N MET A 105 -5.65 -11.36 -2.14
CA MET A 105 -6.17 -11.03 -3.47
C MET A 105 -5.90 -12.15 -4.48
N VAL A 106 -4.69 -12.70 -4.50
CA VAL A 106 -4.34 -13.82 -5.39
C VAL A 106 -5.18 -15.07 -5.06
N GLU A 107 -5.47 -15.32 -3.79
CA GLU A 107 -6.37 -16.42 -3.39
C GLU A 107 -7.80 -16.18 -3.87
N VAL A 108 -8.32 -14.96 -3.76
CA VAL A 108 -9.62 -14.57 -4.34
C VAL A 108 -9.64 -14.77 -5.85
N PHE A 109 -8.58 -14.39 -6.57
CA PHE A 109 -8.47 -14.60 -8.02
C PHE A 109 -8.46 -16.07 -8.39
N LYS A 110 -7.78 -16.93 -7.62
CA LYS A 110 -7.77 -18.39 -7.86
C LYS A 110 -9.13 -19.04 -7.61
N THR A 111 -9.86 -18.55 -6.61
CA THR A 111 -11.13 -19.13 -6.19
C THR A 111 -12.32 -18.67 -7.04
N TYR A 112 -12.37 -17.37 -7.35
CA TYR A 112 -13.54 -16.74 -8.00
C TYR A 112 -13.25 -16.27 -9.43
N GLY A 113 -11.99 -16.16 -9.82
CA GLY A 113 -11.53 -15.57 -11.07
C GLY A 113 -11.29 -14.06 -10.98
N PRO A 114 -10.29 -13.53 -11.72
CA PRO A 114 -9.93 -12.10 -11.68
C PRO A 114 -11.04 -11.19 -12.23
N ASP A 115 -11.80 -11.66 -13.22
CA ASP A 115 -12.87 -10.91 -13.88
C ASP A 115 -14.22 -11.02 -13.19
N SER A 116 -14.33 -11.86 -12.14
CA SER A 116 -15.52 -11.97 -11.31
C SER A 116 -15.79 -10.69 -10.54
N PHE A 117 -17.01 -10.53 -10.01
CA PHE A 117 -17.32 -9.41 -9.11
C PHE A 117 -16.33 -9.35 -7.93
N MET A 118 -16.09 -10.49 -7.28
CA MET A 118 -15.15 -10.61 -6.15
C MET A 118 -13.71 -10.23 -6.55
N GLY A 119 -13.25 -10.72 -7.70
CA GLY A 119 -11.93 -10.41 -8.22
C GLY A 119 -11.75 -8.92 -8.52
N ARG A 120 -12.73 -8.31 -9.18
CA ARG A 120 -12.69 -6.87 -9.49
C ARG A 120 -12.71 -6.01 -8.23
N VAL A 121 -13.55 -6.33 -7.24
CA VAL A 121 -13.59 -5.62 -5.96
C VAL A 121 -12.25 -5.76 -5.24
N ALA A 122 -11.68 -6.97 -5.16
CA ALA A 122 -10.36 -7.19 -4.55
C ALA A 122 -9.25 -6.38 -5.25
N ALA A 123 -9.25 -6.36 -6.60
CA ALA A 123 -8.29 -5.56 -7.37
C ALA A 123 -8.45 -4.06 -7.11
N THR A 124 -9.70 -3.57 -7.08
CA THR A 124 -10.01 -2.16 -6.81
C THR A 124 -9.60 -1.77 -5.39
N MET A 125 -9.94 -2.59 -4.38
CA MET A 125 -9.49 -2.38 -3.00
C MET A 125 -7.97 -2.29 -2.91
N MET A 126 -7.24 -3.17 -3.61
CA MET A 126 -5.78 -3.17 -3.62
C MET A 126 -5.21 -1.90 -4.25
N GLY A 127 -5.83 -1.38 -5.30
CA GLY A 127 -5.38 -0.18 -6.01
C GLY A 127 -5.81 1.14 -5.39
N ALA A 128 -6.95 1.17 -4.67
CA ALA A 128 -7.56 2.39 -4.14
C ALA A 128 -7.16 2.71 -2.69
N THR A 129 -6.44 1.82 -2.02
CA THR A 129 -6.06 1.95 -0.60
C THR A 129 -4.56 1.77 -0.41
N GLU A 130 -4.07 2.14 0.79
CA GLU A 130 -2.67 1.99 1.17
C GLU A 130 -2.47 1.21 2.47
N THR A 131 -1.22 0.89 2.77
CA THR A 131 -0.82 0.17 3.99
C THR A 131 -0.60 1.15 5.14
N THR A 132 -1.67 1.75 5.63
CA THR A 132 -1.64 2.89 6.57
C THR A 132 -0.73 2.65 7.78
N PHE A 133 -0.88 1.52 8.49
CA PHE A 133 -0.03 1.22 9.65
C PHE A 133 1.43 1.00 9.28
N TYR A 134 1.66 0.32 8.15
CA TYR A 134 3.01 0.08 7.65
C TYR A 134 3.71 1.40 7.29
N VAL A 135 3.04 2.26 6.54
CA VAL A 135 3.59 3.58 6.14
C VAL A 135 3.93 4.42 7.38
N LEU A 136 3.01 4.50 8.34
CA LEU A 136 3.25 5.26 9.58
C LEU A 136 4.39 4.67 10.40
N ALA A 137 4.43 3.34 10.60
CA ALA A 137 5.48 2.70 11.38
C ALA A 137 6.86 2.86 10.73
N VAL A 138 6.95 2.62 9.43
CA VAL A 138 8.23 2.61 8.70
C VAL A 138 8.72 4.03 8.46
N TYR A 139 7.91 4.88 7.84
CA TYR A 139 8.37 6.21 7.44
C TYR A 139 8.44 7.19 8.62
N PHE A 140 7.43 7.24 9.46
CA PHE A 140 7.46 8.11 10.66
C PHE A 140 8.50 7.64 11.66
N GLY A 141 8.64 6.30 11.79
CA GLY A 141 9.67 5.70 12.64
C GLY A 141 11.07 6.08 12.17
N SER A 142 11.38 5.94 10.88
CA SER A 142 12.72 6.21 10.33
C SER A 142 13.17 7.67 10.49
N VAL A 143 12.24 8.61 10.52
CA VAL A 143 12.51 10.05 10.75
C VAL A 143 12.23 10.51 12.19
N GLY A 144 11.94 9.58 13.10
CA GLY A 144 11.77 9.86 14.53
C GLY A 144 10.47 10.60 14.90
N VAL A 145 9.46 10.62 14.02
CA VAL A 145 8.14 11.21 14.29
C VAL A 145 7.37 10.31 15.26
N LYS A 146 7.23 10.73 16.51
CA LYS A 146 6.51 9.97 17.57
C LYS A 146 5.01 10.31 17.63
N ASN A 147 4.64 11.52 17.24
CA ASN A 147 3.25 11.97 17.30
C ASN A 147 2.67 12.10 15.90
N THR A 148 1.86 11.14 15.50
CA THR A 148 1.24 11.07 14.16
C THR A 148 0.07 12.04 13.98
N ARG A 149 -0.40 12.71 15.06
CA ARG A 149 -1.55 13.64 15.05
C ARG A 149 -2.74 13.04 14.30
N HIS A 150 -3.12 13.69 13.18
CA HIS A 150 -4.27 13.29 12.36
C HIS A 150 -3.93 12.26 11.27
N ALA A 151 -2.65 11.88 11.08
CA ALA A 151 -2.24 11.01 9.98
C ALA A 151 -2.90 9.62 10.07
N LEU A 152 -2.93 9.01 11.25
CA LEU A 152 -3.55 7.70 11.44
C LEU A 152 -5.06 7.71 11.16
N PRO A 153 -5.88 8.56 11.82
CA PRO A 153 -7.32 8.57 11.52
C PRO A 153 -7.62 9.00 10.09
N ALA A 154 -6.86 9.91 9.50
CA ALA A 154 -7.05 10.32 8.11
C ALA A 154 -6.75 9.18 7.14
N GLY A 155 -5.66 8.42 7.34
CA GLY A 155 -5.33 7.24 6.53
C GLY A 155 -6.39 6.15 6.62
N LEU A 156 -6.83 5.82 7.84
CA LEU A 156 -7.87 4.80 8.03
C LEU A 156 -9.23 5.21 7.44
N LEU A 157 -9.58 6.50 7.50
CA LEU A 157 -10.78 7.01 6.83
C LEU A 157 -10.65 6.93 5.31
N ALA A 158 -9.48 7.24 4.75
CA ALA A 158 -9.22 7.10 3.33
C ALA A 158 -9.31 5.64 2.87
N ASP A 159 -8.74 4.69 3.65
CA ASP A 159 -8.87 3.26 3.38
C ASP A 159 -10.34 2.82 3.41
N LEU A 160 -11.12 3.27 4.42
CA LEU A 160 -12.54 2.96 4.52
C LEU A 160 -13.33 3.47 3.30
N VAL A 161 -13.07 4.71 2.87
CA VAL A 161 -13.68 5.27 1.65
C VAL A 161 -13.28 4.46 0.42
N GLY A 162 -12.01 4.05 0.32
CA GLY A 162 -11.53 3.18 -0.74
C GLY A 162 -12.21 1.82 -0.77
N PHE A 163 -12.49 1.22 0.38
CA PHE A 163 -13.22 -0.05 0.48
C PHE A 163 -14.69 0.08 0.11
N VAL A 164 -15.35 1.17 0.51
CA VAL A 164 -16.77 1.43 0.16
C VAL A 164 -16.93 1.76 -1.32
N GLY A 165 -15.91 2.41 -1.92
CA GLY A 165 -15.93 2.78 -3.34
C GLY A 165 -15.54 1.65 -4.29
N ALA A 166 -15.00 0.54 -3.78
CA ALA A 166 -14.57 -0.60 -4.59
C ALA A 166 -15.72 -1.54 -4.92
#